data_ddb37bc318e339072c8d20d428a06834
#
_entry.id   ddb37bc318e339072c8d20d428a06834
#
_cell.length_a   1.000
_cell.length_b   1.000
_cell.length_c   1.000
_cell.angle_alpha   90.00
_cell.angle_beta   90.00
_cell.angle_gamma   90.00
#
_symmetry.space_group_name_H-M   'P 1'
#
loop_
_entity.id
_entity.type
_entity.pdbx_description
1 polymer ?
#
loop_
_entity_poly.entity_id
_entity_poly.type
_entity_poly.pdbx_seq_one_letter_code
_entity_poly.pdbx_strand_id
1 'polypeptide(L)'
;MSNAETAAAGSSFPPTAWQTAMIYLNEPEAGGATRFKLLDFAIAPRLGRILIWNNMALDGSPNPWTLHEGMPVDAGTKYIVTKWYRERQFV
;
A
#
# COMPACT_ATOMS: atom_id res chain seq x y z
N MET A 1 1.92 1.86 -14.19
CA MET A 1 0.71 2.05 -14.10
C MET A 1 0.17 2.25 -12.81
N SER A 2 -0.71 2.99 -12.58
CA SER A 2 -1.21 3.22 -11.30
C SER A 2 -2.53 2.65 -11.11
N ASN A 3 -2.85 2.37 -9.91
CA ASN A 3 -3.98 1.70 -9.63
C ASN A 3 -4.49 2.14 -8.37
N ALA A 4 -5.60 2.75 -8.41
CA ALA A 4 -5.99 3.27 -7.22
C ALA A 4 -6.69 2.39 -6.43
N GLU A 5 -6.82 1.25 -6.63
CA GLU A 5 -7.57 0.63 -5.83
C GLU A 5 -7.17 0.02 -4.86
N THR A 6 -6.47 -0.28 -4.76
CA THR A 6 -5.90 -0.92 -3.88
C THR A 6 -6.22 -1.19 -2.73
N ALA A 7 -6.45 -0.81 -2.17
CA ALA A 7 -6.47 -0.93 -0.92
C ALA A 7 -7.28 -1.80 -0.42
N ALA A 8 -7.65 -2.58 -0.85
CA ALA A 8 -8.38 -3.34 -0.28
C ALA A 8 -7.91 -3.96 0.75
N ALA A 9 -8.60 -4.22 1.53
CA ALA A 9 -8.22 -4.72 2.61
C ALA A 9 -7.46 -5.81 2.50
N GLY A 10 -6.72 -5.84 3.05
CA GLY A 10 -6.07 -6.82 3.20
C GLY A 10 -5.23 -7.37 2.31
N SER A 11 -4.76 -7.06 1.73
CA SER A 11 -3.99 -7.69 1.21
C SER A 11 -3.37 -7.91 0.29
N SER A 12 -3.22 -7.47 -0.07
CA SER A 12 -2.96 -7.77 -1.02
C SER A 12 -2.12 -7.23 -1.95
N PHE A 13 -1.22 -7.75 -2.38
CA PHE A 13 -0.35 -7.33 -3.39
C PHE A 13 -0.29 -8.41 -4.44
N PRO A 14 -0.02 -8.07 -5.66
CA PRO A 14 0.12 -9.05 -6.71
C PRO A 14 1.22 -10.03 -6.36
N PRO A 15 1.02 -11.28 -6.62
CA PRO A 15 2.02 -12.27 -6.23
C PRO A 15 3.39 -12.04 -6.83
N THR A 16 3.47 -11.39 -7.99
CA THR A 16 4.75 -11.16 -8.60
C THR A 16 5.31 -9.79 -8.30
N ALA A 17 4.62 -8.98 -7.53
CA ALA A 17 5.12 -7.66 -7.26
C ALA A 17 6.19 -7.73 -6.19
N TRP A 18 7.35 -7.17 -6.47
CA TRP A 18 8.45 -7.19 -5.55
C TRP A 18 8.36 -6.03 -4.58
N GLN A 19 8.08 -4.86 -5.07
CA GLN A 19 7.94 -3.69 -4.23
C GLN A 19 6.70 -2.92 -4.61
N THR A 20 6.12 -2.24 -3.66
CA THR A 20 5.00 -1.35 -3.89
C THR A 20 5.38 0.04 -3.42
N ALA A 21 5.08 1.03 -4.24
CA ALA A 21 5.19 2.43 -3.84
C ALA A 21 3.79 3.02 -3.89
N MET A 22 3.38 3.68 -2.82
CA MET A 22 2.06 4.28 -2.75
C MET A 22 2.21 5.73 -2.34
N ILE A 23 1.49 6.60 -3.03
CA ILE A 23 1.56 8.03 -2.75
C ILE A 23 0.17 8.50 -2.38
N TYR A 24 0.07 9.21 -1.26
CA TYR A 24 -1.19 9.83 -0.91
C TYR A 24 -1.32 11.12 -1.68
N LEU A 25 -2.42 11.27 -2.40
CA LEU A 25 -2.63 12.46 -3.21
C LEU A 25 -3.42 13.52 -2.48
N ASN A 26 -3.98 13.19 -1.34
CA ASN A 26 -4.71 14.15 -0.54
C ASN A 26 -4.77 13.68 0.91
N GLU A 27 -5.38 14.46 1.75
CA GLU A 27 -5.59 14.10 3.15
C GLU A 27 -7.06 14.12 3.42
N PRO A 28 -7.68 12.97 3.61
CA PRO A 28 -9.09 12.96 4.00
C PRO A 28 -9.26 13.68 5.32
N GLU A 29 -10.47 14.11 5.59
CA GLU A 29 -10.72 14.82 6.84
C GLU A 29 -10.53 13.93 8.03
N ALA A 30 -10.81 12.66 7.92
CA ALA A 30 -10.59 11.73 9.02
C ALA A 30 -10.44 10.32 8.48
N GLY A 31 -9.57 9.57 9.09
CA GLY A 31 -9.38 8.17 8.73
C GLY A 31 -8.49 7.98 7.52
N GLY A 32 -8.55 6.80 6.96
CA GLY A 32 -7.84 6.51 5.72
C GLY A 32 -6.38 6.11 5.88
N ALA A 33 -5.96 5.77 7.08
CA ALA A 33 -4.57 5.33 7.29
C ALA A 33 -4.29 4.00 6.63
N THR A 34 -3.04 3.71 6.40
CA THR A 34 -2.61 2.41 5.94
C THR A 34 -2.00 1.70 7.14
N ARG A 35 -2.54 0.56 7.50
CA ARG A 35 -2.08 -0.15 8.67
C ARG A 35 -1.33 -1.41 8.29
N PHE A 36 -0.15 -1.57 8.85
CA PHE A 36 0.63 -2.78 8.66
C PHE A 36 0.36 -3.68 9.86
N LYS A 37 -0.34 -4.79 9.60
CA LYS A 37 -0.94 -5.55 10.67
C LYS A 37 0.03 -6.18 11.63
N LEU A 38 1.05 -6.84 11.12
CA LEU A 38 1.96 -7.54 12.01
C LEU A 38 2.91 -6.60 12.71
N LEU A 39 3.18 -5.46 12.12
CA LEU A 39 4.01 -4.46 12.78
C LEU A 39 3.21 -3.59 13.73
N ASP A 40 1.89 -3.69 13.62
CA ASP A 40 0.96 -3.00 14.49
C ASP A 40 1.20 -1.50 14.49
N PHE A 41 1.31 -0.92 13.33
CA PHE A 41 1.32 0.52 13.24
C PHE A 41 0.64 0.98 11.97
N ALA A 42 0.21 2.20 11.98
CA ALA A 42 -0.53 2.76 10.86
C ALA A 42 0.11 4.08 10.46
N ILE A 43 0.07 4.35 9.16
CA ILE A 43 0.62 5.56 8.59
C ILE A 43 -0.55 6.43 8.18
N ALA A 44 -0.60 7.63 8.71
CA ALA A 44 -1.67 8.55 8.37
C ALA A 44 -1.51 9.08 6.95
N PRO A 45 -2.61 9.32 6.26
CA PRO A 45 -2.52 9.90 4.93
C PRO A 45 -2.13 11.37 5.04
N ARG A 46 -1.10 11.73 4.32
CA ARG A 46 -0.65 13.11 4.21
C ARG A 46 -0.36 13.39 2.76
N LEU A 47 -0.75 14.55 2.29
CA LEU A 47 -0.51 14.91 0.90
C LEU A 47 0.95 14.76 0.55
N GLY A 48 1.21 14.00 -0.46
CA GLY A 48 2.58 13.79 -0.95
C GLY A 48 3.38 12.76 -0.20
N ARG A 49 2.85 12.16 0.85
CA ARG A 49 3.59 11.12 1.58
C ARG A 49 3.69 9.88 0.72
N ILE A 50 4.86 9.30 0.68
CA ILE A 50 5.12 8.11 -0.10
C ILE A 50 5.47 6.98 0.83
N LEU A 51 4.85 5.83 0.63
CA LEU A 51 5.20 4.62 1.35
C LEU A 51 5.77 3.62 0.35
N ILE A 52 6.87 3.01 0.69
CA ILE A 52 7.49 1.99 -0.16
C ILE A 52 7.77 0.79 0.70
N TRP A 53 7.38 -0.37 0.23
CA TRP A 53 7.66 -1.59 1.00
C TRP A 53 7.92 -2.77 0.08
N ASN A 54 8.59 -3.78 0.65
CA ASN A 54 8.90 -5.00 -0.07
C ASN A 54 7.78 -6.00 0.17
N ASN A 55 7.22 -6.51 -0.89
CA ASN A 55 6.14 -7.47 -0.78
C ASN A 55 6.63 -8.90 -0.66
N MET A 56 7.89 -9.15 -0.95
CA MET A 56 8.42 -10.50 -0.94
C MET A 56 9.65 -10.58 -0.10
N ALA A 57 9.84 -11.72 0.53
CA ALA A 57 11.06 -12.02 1.22
C ALA A 57 12.15 -12.40 0.22
N LEU A 58 13.35 -12.59 0.71
CA LEU A 58 14.47 -12.89 -0.18
C LEU A 58 14.27 -14.16 -0.97
N ASP A 59 13.55 -15.12 -0.42
CA ASP A 59 13.33 -16.36 -1.13
C ASP A 59 12.14 -16.30 -2.08
N GLY A 60 11.55 -15.15 -2.25
CA GLY A 60 10.42 -15.00 -3.16
C GLY A 60 9.06 -15.25 -2.54
N SER A 61 9.01 -15.65 -1.30
CA SER A 61 7.71 -15.86 -0.66
C SER A 61 7.15 -14.52 -0.20
N PRO A 62 5.86 -14.44 0.04
CA PRO A 62 5.28 -13.19 0.52
C PRO A 62 5.89 -12.74 1.84
N ASN A 63 6.08 -11.46 1.97
CA ASN A 63 6.65 -10.90 3.19
C ASN A 63 5.52 -10.59 4.16
N PRO A 64 5.37 -11.35 5.24
CA PRO A 64 4.23 -11.15 6.11
C PRO A 64 4.28 -9.83 6.87
N TRP A 65 5.48 -9.26 7.02
CA TRP A 65 5.58 -8.02 7.77
C TRP A 65 4.97 -6.84 7.04
N THR A 66 4.76 -6.94 5.73
CA THR A 66 4.15 -5.88 4.96
C THR A 66 2.68 -6.15 4.63
N LEU A 67 2.09 -7.14 5.27
CA LEU A 67 0.66 -7.33 5.13
C LEU A 67 -0.04 -6.08 5.66
N HIS A 68 -0.91 -5.50 4.88
CA HIS A 68 -1.46 -4.20 5.21
C HIS A 68 -2.93 -4.10 4.84
N GLU A 69 -3.57 -3.08 5.36
CA GLU A 69 -4.94 -2.83 5.01
C GLU A 69 -5.18 -1.32 4.97
N GLY A 70 -6.10 -0.90 4.14
CA GLY A 70 -6.54 0.47 4.14
C GLY A 70 -7.61 0.62 5.20
N MET A 71 -7.36 1.48 6.15
CA MET A 71 -8.33 1.74 7.20
C MET A 71 -9.48 2.56 6.65
N PRO A 72 -10.65 2.49 7.27
CA PRO A 72 -11.80 3.23 6.77
C PRO A 72 -11.54 4.72 6.70
N VAL A 73 -12.11 5.36 5.68
CA VAL A 73 -12.10 6.80 5.58
C VAL A 73 -13.34 7.26 6.32
N ASP A 74 -13.15 7.95 7.43
CA ASP A 74 -14.27 8.32 8.26
C ASP A 74 -14.92 9.62 7.79
N ALA A 75 -14.20 10.47 7.14
CA ALA A 75 -14.75 11.70 6.58
C ALA A 75 -13.89 12.14 5.40
N GLY A 76 -14.54 12.57 4.36
CA GLY A 76 -13.85 13.01 3.16
C GLY A 76 -13.60 11.87 2.19
N THR A 77 -12.67 12.07 1.29
CA THR A 77 -12.33 11.09 0.26
C THR A 77 -10.82 10.91 0.24
N LYS A 78 -10.38 9.71 -0.03
CA LYS A 78 -8.96 9.41 -0.08
C LYS A 78 -8.57 9.06 -1.49
N TYR A 79 -7.51 9.70 -1.99
CA TYR A 79 -6.97 9.40 -3.31
C TYR A 79 -5.53 8.95 -3.16
N ILE A 80 -5.20 7.83 -3.79
CA ILE A 80 -3.83 7.32 -3.78
C ILE A 80 -3.44 6.86 -5.17
N VAL A 81 -2.15 6.80 -5.39
CA VAL A 81 -1.59 6.17 -6.58
C VAL A 81 -0.66 5.08 -6.10
N THR A 82 -0.77 3.92 -6.69
CA THR A 82 0.06 2.79 -6.33
C THR A 82 0.81 2.30 -7.55
N LYS A 83 2.07 2.04 -7.38
CA LYS A 83 2.87 1.45 -8.44
C LYS A 83 3.53 0.20 -7.93
N TRP A 84 3.47 -0.87 -8.71
CA TRP A 84 4.07 -2.12 -8.33
C TRP A 84 5.32 -2.34 -9.20
N TYR A 85 6.43 -2.63 -8.57
CA TYR A 85 7.66 -2.94 -9.25
C TYR A 85 7.85 -4.44 -9.21
N ARG A 86 8.16 -5.05 -10.35
CA ARG A 86 8.27 -6.47 -10.44
C ARG A 86 9.70 -6.85 -10.68
N GLU A 87 10.00 -8.09 -10.24
CA GLU A 87 11.31 -8.57 -10.43
C GLU A 87 11.63 -8.68 -11.88
N ARG A 88 10.69 -8.99 -12.71
CA ARG A 88 10.92 -9.17 -14.09
C ARG A 88 10.04 -8.25 -14.86
N GLN A 89 10.60 -7.68 -15.91
CA GLN A 89 9.82 -6.81 -16.66
C GLN A 89 9.05 -7.53 -17.71
N PHE A 90 7.85 -7.16 -17.92
CA PHE A 90 7.10 -7.77 -18.93
C PHE A 90 7.11 -6.88 -20.08
N VAL A 91 7.45 -7.37 -21.20
CA VAL A 91 7.52 -6.52 -22.28
C VAL A 91 6.59 -6.87 -23.25
#